data_55437af6ca1e74ccf7e6e3300735e13d
#
_entry.id   55437af6ca1e74ccf7e6e3300735e13d
#
_cell.length_a   1.000
_cell.length_b   1.000
_cell.length_c   1.000
_cell.angle_alpha   90.00
_cell.angle_beta   90.00
_cell.angle_gamma   90.00
#
_symmetry.space_group_name_H-M   'P 1'
#
loop_
_entity.id
_entity.type
_entity.pdbx_description
1 polymer ?
#
loop_
_entity_poly.entity_id
_entity_poly.type
_entity_poly.pdbx_seq_one_letter_code
_entity_poly.pdbx_strand_id
1 'polypeptide(L)'
;MADGKVLHASHDGVHVLRYIGDIRYTLTPSINRFLEEVFTGLKPAGFVIDLTQADSIDSTNLGQLARIAMRMQELDAPRVTLVSNRADINSILTSMALDEVFDIVDDIVPDAGIAQELPQVDADKATLARTLIDAHRALMELSEHNEEMFRDVVASLEKNSAGR
;
A
#
# COMPACT_ATOMS: atom_id res chain seq x y z
N MET A 1 -1.79 -21.20 3.99
CA MET A 1 -1.82 -19.95 3.23
C MET A 1 -0.40 -19.62 2.79
N ALA A 2 -0.20 -19.30 1.53
CA ALA A 2 1.14 -18.97 1.03
C ALA A 2 1.61 -17.62 1.57
N ASP A 3 2.90 -17.52 1.87
CA ASP A 3 3.52 -16.25 2.22
C ASP A 3 3.31 -15.23 1.08
N GLY A 4 3.12 -13.98 1.48
CA GLY A 4 2.87 -12.93 0.52
C GLY A 4 4.11 -12.49 -0.23
N LYS A 5 3.89 -12.01 -1.44
CA LYS A 5 4.94 -11.36 -2.23
C LYS A 5 4.32 -10.28 -3.10
N VAL A 6 5.17 -9.37 -3.57
CA VAL A 6 4.76 -8.28 -4.44
C VAL A 6 5.61 -8.31 -5.69
N LEU A 7 4.96 -8.31 -6.85
CA LEU A 7 5.60 -8.24 -8.15
C LEU A 7 5.46 -6.84 -8.71
N HIS A 8 6.47 -6.38 -9.42
CA HIS A 8 6.48 -5.07 -10.08
C HIS A 8 6.78 -5.23 -11.56
N ALA A 9 6.03 -4.53 -12.38
CA ALA A 9 6.31 -4.31 -13.79
C ALA A 9 6.08 -2.84 -14.11
N SER A 10 6.76 -2.32 -15.12
CA SER A 10 6.54 -0.95 -15.56
C SER A 10 6.71 -0.83 -17.06
N HIS A 11 5.95 0.08 -17.67
CA HIS A 11 6.02 0.39 -19.09
C HIS A 11 5.61 1.85 -19.29
N ASP A 12 6.47 2.61 -19.96
CA ASP A 12 6.23 4.03 -20.26
C ASP A 12 5.83 4.87 -19.03
N GLY A 13 6.48 4.59 -17.91
CA GLY A 13 6.22 5.33 -16.66
C GLY A 13 5.01 4.89 -15.88
N VAL A 14 4.25 3.91 -16.36
CA VAL A 14 3.14 3.29 -15.60
C VAL A 14 3.66 2.11 -14.81
N HIS A 15 3.49 2.16 -13.50
CA HIS A 15 3.90 1.08 -12.59
C HIS A 15 2.73 0.20 -12.23
N VAL A 16 2.95 -1.11 -12.26
CA VAL A 16 1.97 -2.10 -11.82
C VAL A 16 2.58 -2.88 -10.66
N LEU A 17 1.93 -2.85 -9.50
CA LEU A 17 2.27 -3.69 -8.36
C LEU A 17 1.21 -4.78 -8.22
N ARG A 18 1.63 -6.03 -8.24
CA ARG A 18 0.74 -7.17 -8.04
C ARG A 18 1.04 -7.83 -6.71
N TYR A 19 0.03 -7.89 -5.85
CA TYR A 19 0.12 -8.47 -4.52
C TYR A 19 -0.41 -9.89 -4.57
N ILE A 20 0.38 -10.86 -4.10
CA ILE A 20 0.05 -12.29 -4.18
C ILE A 20 0.15 -12.90 -2.79
N GLY A 21 -0.89 -13.62 -2.37
CA GLY A 21 -0.90 -14.36 -1.12
C GLY A 21 -1.32 -13.55 0.08
N ASP A 22 -0.75 -13.85 1.24
CA ASP A 22 -1.07 -13.22 2.52
C ASP A 22 -0.17 -11.98 2.72
N ILE A 23 -0.75 -10.81 2.56
CA ILE A 23 0.00 -9.54 2.55
C ILE A 23 0.05 -8.97 3.96
N ARG A 24 1.24 -9.03 4.55
CA ARG A 24 1.49 -8.65 5.94
C ARG A 24 2.56 -7.57 6.04
N TYR A 25 2.65 -6.95 7.21
CA TYR A 25 3.56 -5.83 7.48
C TYR A 25 5.04 -6.16 7.22
N THR A 26 5.41 -7.45 7.24
CA THR A 26 6.78 -7.89 6.96
C THR A 26 7.23 -7.59 5.54
N LEU A 27 6.30 -7.32 4.62
CA LEU A 27 6.62 -6.91 3.24
C LEU A 27 6.90 -5.42 3.11
N THR A 28 6.56 -4.61 4.12
CA THR A 28 6.65 -3.15 4.01
C THR A 28 8.05 -2.61 3.78
N PRO A 29 9.14 -3.18 4.31
CA PRO A 29 10.48 -2.68 3.96
C PRO A 29 10.79 -2.74 2.47
N SER A 30 10.42 -3.84 1.80
CA SER A 30 10.60 -4.01 0.35
C SER A 30 9.77 -3.00 -0.43
N ILE A 31 8.51 -2.81 -0.01
CA ILE A 31 7.60 -1.86 -0.63
C ILE A 31 8.12 -0.43 -0.44
N ASN A 32 8.56 -0.07 0.76
CA ASN A 32 9.09 1.26 1.05
C ASN A 32 10.30 1.59 0.18
N ARG A 33 11.22 0.65 0.03
CA ARG A 33 12.40 0.85 -0.81
C ARG A 33 12.00 1.09 -2.27
N PHE A 34 11.07 0.30 -2.76
CA PHE A 34 10.55 0.46 -4.12
C PHE A 34 9.90 1.83 -4.31
N LEU A 35 9.04 2.25 -3.37
CA LEU A 35 8.35 3.54 -3.45
C LEU A 35 9.34 4.70 -3.37
N GLU A 36 10.36 4.60 -2.53
CA GLU A 36 11.41 5.61 -2.46
C GLU A 36 12.10 5.77 -3.81
N GLU A 37 12.47 4.68 -4.46
CA GLU A 37 13.10 4.70 -5.79
C GLU A 37 12.17 5.32 -6.84
N VAL A 38 10.90 4.94 -6.84
CA VAL A 38 9.92 5.46 -7.82
C VAL A 38 9.69 6.96 -7.62
N PHE A 39 9.48 7.40 -6.39
CA PHE A 39 9.08 8.78 -6.11
C PHE A 39 10.26 9.77 -6.03
N THR A 40 11.49 9.29 -6.03
CA THR A 40 12.67 10.15 -6.17
C THR A 40 13.11 10.29 -7.63
N GLY A 41 12.56 9.48 -8.53
CA GLY A 41 12.84 9.56 -9.96
C GLY A 41 11.86 10.46 -10.70
N LEU A 42 11.62 10.14 -11.97
CA LEU A 42 10.63 10.85 -12.76
C LEU A 42 9.23 10.62 -12.21
N LYS A 43 8.38 11.65 -12.30
CA LYS A 43 6.98 11.54 -11.89
C LYS A 43 6.32 10.37 -12.62
N PRO A 44 5.67 9.44 -11.91
CA PRO A 44 4.98 8.32 -12.57
C PRO A 44 3.88 8.80 -13.51
N ALA A 45 3.77 8.16 -14.67
CA ALA A 45 2.68 8.42 -15.61
C ALA A 45 1.37 7.75 -15.17
N GLY A 46 1.45 6.75 -14.30
CA GLY A 46 0.31 6.08 -13.74
C GLY A 46 0.76 5.01 -12.74
N PHE A 47 -0.18 4.53 -11.95
CA PHE A 47 0.07 3.51 -10.96
C PHE A 47 -1.14 2.59 -10.87
N VAL A 48 -0.92 1.29 -10.94
CA VAL A 48 -1.96 0.27 -10.84
C VAL A 48 -1.57 -0.71 -9.73
N ILE A 49 -2.50 -0.93 -8.81
CA ILE A 49 -2.35 -1.91 -7.73
C ILE A 49 -3.27 -3.08 -8.04
N ASP A 50 -2.72 -4.27 -8.23
CA ASP A 50 -3.49 -5.48 -8.52
C ASP A 50 -3.58 -6.35 -7.28
N LEU A 51 -4.76 -6.44 -6.70
CA LEU A 51 -5.06 -7.27 -5.53
C LEU A 51 -5.81 -8.55 -5.88
N THR A 52 -5.95 -8.88 -7.17
CA THR A 52 -6.76 -10.05 -7.59
C THR A 52 -6.21 -11.37 -7.08
N GLN A 53 -4.92 -11.44 -6.76
CA GLN A 53 -4.27 -12.64 -6.25
C GLN A 53 -3.90 -12.53 -4.76
N ALA A 54 -4.30 -11.46 -4.09
CA ALA A 54 -4.10 -11.32 -2.64
C ALA A 54 -5.16 -12.12 -1.90
N ASP A 55 -4.72 -12.96 -0.96
CA ASP A 55 -5.63 -13.75 -0.12
C ASP A 55 -6.13 -12.95 1.09
N SER A 56 -5.25 -12.12 1.63
CA SER A 56 -5.55 -11.23 2.76
C SER A 56 -4.59 -10.05 2.74
N ILE A 57 -4.98 -8.96 3.40
CA ILE A 57 -4.14 -7.77 3.49
C ILE A 57 -4.35 -7.12 4.86
N ASP A 58 -3.27 -6.85 5.58
CA ASP A 58 -3.35 -6.23 6.90
C ASP A 58 -3.49 -4.71 6.84
N SER A 59 -3.78 -4.09 7.97
CA SER A 59 -4.01 -2.64 8.02
C SER A 59 -2.76 -1.82 7.70
N THR A 60 -1.58 -2.33 8.00
CA THR A 60 -0.33 -1.64 7.66
C THR A 60 -0.18 -1.51 6.15
N ASN A 61 -0.45 -2.58 5.41
CA ASN A 61 -0.40 -2.54 3.95
C ASN A 61 -1.52 -1.71 3.34
N LEU A 62 -2.72 -1.72 3.94
CA LEU A 62 -3.79 -0.81 3.53
C LEU A 62 -3.36 0.65 3.68
N GLY A 63 -2.69 0.97 4.79
CA GLY A 63 -2.12 2.31 5.01
C GLY A 63 -1.03 2.66 4.00
N GLN A 64 -0.21 1.70 3.62
CA GLN A 64 0.80 1.90 2.57
C GLN A 64 0.13 2.20 1.22
N LEU A 65 -0.97 1.52 0.89
CA LEU A 65 -1.75 1.85 -0.30
C LEU A 65 -2.26 3.28 -0.25
N ALA A 66 -2.80 3.71 0.89
CA ALA A 66 -3.26 5.09 1.07
C ALA A 66 -2.12 6.10 0.84
N ARG A 67 -0.92 5.81 1.31
CA ARG A 67 0.26 6.66 1.11
C ARG A 67 0.62 6.78 -0.37
N ILE A 68 0.54 5.70 -1.13
CA ILE A 68 0.76 5.73 -2.58
C ILE A 68 -0.24 6.68 -3.25
N ALA A 69 -1.52 6.54 -2.92
CA ALA A 69 -2.57 7.39 -3.49
C ALA A 69 -2.35 8.87 -3.14
N MET A 70 -2.01 9.16 -1.89
CA MET A 70 -1.73 10.53 -1.42
C MET A 70 -0.51 11.11 -2.14
N ARG A 71 0.54 10.31 -2.30
CA ARG A 71 1.76 10.77 -2.97
C ARG A 71 1.51 11.11 -4.43
N MET A 72 0.75 10.28 -5.13
CA MET A 72 0.36 10.55 -6.52
C MET A 72 -0.46 11.83 -6.62
N GLN A 73 -1.37 12.06 -5.68
CA GLN A 73 -2.17 13.27 -5.63
C GLN A 73 -1.29 14.52 -5.41
N GLU A 74 -0.33 14.45 -4.49
CA GLU A 74 0.62 15.56 -4.23
C GLU A 74 1.42 15.92 -5.47
N LEU A 75 1.72 14.94 -6.31
CA LEU A 75 2.48 15.12 -7.54
C LEU A 75 1.63 15.56 -8.73
N ASP A 76 0.33 15.76 -8.55
CA ASP A 76 -0.63 15.97 -9.63
C ASP A 76 -0.56 14.87 -10.69
N ALA A 77 -0.24 13.67 -10.26
CA ALA A 77 -0.22 12.48 -11.12
C ALA A 77 -1.63 11.87 -11.22
N PRO A 78 -1.87 10.99 -12.20
CA PRO A 78 -3.18 10.35 -12.34
C PRO A 78 -3.58 9.58 -11.09
N ARG A 79 -4.88 9.53 -10.83
CA ARG A 79 -5.45 8.77 -9.71
C ARG A 79 -5.09 7.30 -9.86
N VAL A 80 -4.70 6.66 -8.76
CA VAL A 80 -4.26 5.26 -8.77
C VAL A 80 -5.45 4.35 -9.00
N THR A 81 -5.28 3.38 -9.91
CA THR A 81 -6.25 2.32 -10.16
C THR A 81 -5.94 1.13 -9.25
N LEU A 82 -6.95 0.63 -8.56
CA LEU A 82 -6.84 -0.53 -7.71
C LEU A 82 -7.76 -1.62 -8.25
N VAL A 83 -7.18 -2.78 -8.60
CA VAL A 83 -7.93 -3.90 -9.19
C VAL A 83 -8.21 -4.92 -8.09
N SER A 84 -9.49 -5.16 -7.81
CA SER A 84 -9.92 -6.14 -6.80
C SER A 84 -11.26 -6.73 -7.20
N ASN A 85 -11.35 -8.06 -7.17
CA ASN A 85 -12.57 -8.80 -7.51
C ASN A 85 -13.00 -9.76 -6.41
N ARG A 86 -12.42 -9.64 -5.21
CA ARG A 86 -12.78 -10.48 -4.05
C ARG A 86 -13.67 -9.68 -3.11
N ALA A 87 -14.84 -10.25 -2.76
CA ALA A 87 -15.83 -9.57 -1.93
C ALA A 87 -15.26 -9.19 -0.54
N ASP A 88 -14.47 -10.05 0.07
CA ASP A 88 -13.87 -9.80 1.38
C ASP A 88 -12.86 -8.65 1.33
N ILE A 89 -12.00 -8.61 0.33
CA ILE A 89 -11.04 -7.51 0.13
C ILE A 89 -11.80 -6.21 -0.17
N ASN A 90 -12.77 -6.25 -1.07
CA ASN A 90 -13.57 -5.07 -1.44
C ASN A 90 -14.28 -4.47 -0.22
N SER A 91 -14.82 -5.33 0.65
CA SER A 91 -15.47 -4.89 1.87
C SER A 91 -14.52 -4.13 2.78
N ILE A 92 -13.29 -4.62 2.94
CA ILE A 92 -12.26 -3.95 3.75
C ILE A 92 -11.87 -2.61 3.13
N LEU A 93 -11.67 -2.57 1.82
CA LEU A 93 -11.31 -1.33 1.11
C LEU A 93 -12.35 -0.24 1.33
N THR A 94 -13.62 -0.59 1.18
CA THR A 94 -14.71 0.36 1.39
C THR A 94 -14.83 0.79 2.84
N SER A 95 -14.71 -0.15 3.78
CA SER A 95 -14.81 0.18 5.22
C SER A 95 -13.68 1.10 5.68
N MET A 96 -12.53 1.05 5.03
CA MET A 96 -11.38 1.92 5.34
C MET A 96 -11.34 3.20 4.49
N ALA A 97 -12.40 3.50 3.75
CA ALA A 97 -12.51 4.68 2.90
C ALA A 97 -11.47 4.76 1.78
N LEU A 98 -10.90 3.61 1.37
CA LEU A 98 -9.93 3.59 0.27
C LEU A 98 -10.59 3.83 -1.09
N ASP A 99 -11.90 3.60 -1.20
CA ASP A 99 -12.67 3.97 -2.38
C ASP A 99 -12.72 5.50 -2.61
N GLU A 100 -12.43 6.29 -1.59
CA GLU A 100 -12.35 7.76 -1.71
C GLU A 100 -11.09 8.22 -2.45
N VAL A 101 -10.03 7.44 -2.44
CA VAL A 101 -8.72 7.85 -2.99
C VAL A 101 -8.24 6.98 -4.16
N PHE A 102 -8.89 5.86 -4.41
CA PHE A 102 -8.58 4.97 -5.54
C PHE A 102 -9.76 4.86 -6.48
N ASP A 103 -9.46 4.63 -7.77
CA ASP A 103 -10.45 4.11 -8.71
C ASP A 103 -10.41 2.59 -8.60
N ILE A 104 -11.43 2.01 -7.99
CA ILE A 104 -11.49 0.56 -7.77
C ILE A 104 -12.25 -0.08 -8.92
N VAL A 105 -11.60 -1.03 -9.59
CA VAL A 105 -12.16 -1.79 -10.71
C VAL A 105 -12.02 -3.29 -10.44
N ASP A 106 -12.82 -4.11 -11.14
CA ASP A 106 -12.88 -5.55 -10.87
C ASP A 106 -12.05 -6.40 -11.83
N ASP A 107 -11.67 -5.85 -12.97
CA ASP A 107 -10.83 -6.55 -13.95
C ASP A 107 -9.89 -5.58 -14.67
N ILE A 108 -9.13 -6.08 -15.61
CA ILE A 108 -8.19 -5.33 -16.48
C ILE A 108 -6.96 -4.83 -15.73
N VAL A 109 -5.92 -5.65 -15.75
CA VAL A 109 -4.58 -5.20 -15.40
C VAL A 109 -3.83 -4.96 -16.72
N PRO A 110 -3.31 -3.72 -16.95
CA PRO A 110 -2.53 -3.47 -18.15
C PRO A 110 -1.33 -4.43 -18.25
N ASP A 111 -1.02 -4.88 -19.46
CA ASP A 111 0.19 -5.63 -19.69
C ASP A 111 1.37 -4.65 -19.65
N ALA A 112 2.08 -4.65 -18.54
CA ALA A 112 3.23 -3.76 -18.32
C ALA A 112 4.57 -4.47 -18.55
N GLY A 113 4.56 -5.67 -19.15
CA GLY A 113 5.77 -6.44 -19.42
C GLY A 113 6.03 -7.51 -18.37
N ILE A 114 7.28 -7.93 -18.24
CA ILE A 114 7.67 -9.02 -17.34
C ILE A 114 7.72 -8.50 -15.91
N ALA A 115 6.90 -9.09 -15.04
CA ALA A 115 6.89 -8.73 -13.63
C ALA A 115 8.05 -9.39 -12.89
N GLN A 116 8.66 -8.64 -11.98
CA GLN A 116 9.73 -9.13 -11.12
C GLN A 116 9.32 -8.97 -9.67
N GLU A 117 9.67 -9.96 -8.84
CA GLU A 117 9.45 -9.86 -7.41
C GLU A 117 10.31 -8.76 -6.81
N LEU A 118 9.75 -7.95 -5.90
CA LEU A 118 10.53 -6.95 -5.19
C LEU A 118 11.59 -7.63 -4.34
N PRO A 119 12.84 -7.13 -4.34
CA PRO A 119 13.89 -7.71 -3.50
C PRO A 119 13.50 -7.67 -2.02
N GLN A 120 13.83 -8.72 -1.29
CA GLN A 120 13.63 -8.75 0.14
C GLN A 120 14.54 -7.73 0.81
N VAL A 121 13.96 -6.90 1.67
CA VAL A 121 14.68 -5.86 2.41
C VAL A 121 14.39 -6.05 3.90
N ASP A 122 15.44 -6.08 4.70
CA ASP A 122 15.30 -6.12 6.14
C ASP A 122 15.28 -4.69 6.70
N ALA A 123 14.52 -4.48 7.76
CA ALA A 123 14.47 -3.21 8.46
C ALA A 123 14.62 -3.46 9.96
N ASP A 124 15.27 -2.53 10.66
CA ASP A 124 15.36 -2.61 12.11
C ASP A 124 13.99 -2.28 12.74
N LYS A 125 13.90 -2.52 14.06
CA LYS A 125 12.64 -2.30 14.79
C LYS A 125 12.17 -0.85 14.73
N ALA A 126 13.10 0.10 14.80
CA ALA A 126 12.75 1.53 14.77
C ALA A 126 12.16 1.93 13.41
N THR A 127 12.76 1.47 12.32
CA THR A 127 12.27 1.74 10.96
C THR A 127 10.92 1.09 10.74
N LEU A 128 10.75 -0.16 11.18
CA LEU A 128 9.48 -0.86 11.05
C LEU A 128 8.38 -0.18 11.86
N ALA A 129 8.67 0.23 13.09
CA ALA A 129 7.72 0.97 13.93
C ALA A 129 7.30 2.28 13.26
N ARG A 130 8.23 3.01 12.65
CA ARG A 130 7.94 4.23 11.91
C ARG A 130 6.98 3.94 10.75
N THR A 131 7.23 2.87 10.01
CA THR A 131 6.36 2.46 8.90
C THR A 131 4.95 2.17 9.38
N LEU A 132 4.80 1.43 10.49
CA LEU A 132 3.49 1.13 11.04
C LEU A 132 2.74 2.41 11.48
N ILE A 133 3.45 3.33 12.12
CA ILE A 133 2.88 4.62 12.53
C ILE A 133 2.40 5.40 11.30
N ASP A 134 3.27 5.57 10.32
CA ASP A 134 2.97 6.37 9.12
C ASP A 134 1.82 5.76 8.32
N ALA A 135 1.78 4.44 8.20
CA ALA A 135 0.71 3.74 7.48
C ALA A 135 -0.65 3.95 8.17
N HIS A 136 -0.71 3.78 9.48
CA HIS A 136 -1.96 3.95 10.22
C HIS A 136 -2.40 5.41 10.26
N ARG A 137 -1.47 6.37 10.35
CA ARG A 137 -1.79 7.79 10.23
C ARG A 137 -2.39 8.12 8.88
N ALA A 138 -1.87 7.53 7.80
CA ALA A 138 -2.44 7.73 6.47
C ALA A 138 -3.89 7.26 6.40
N LEU A 139 -4.21 6.11 6.99
CA LEU A 139 -5.60 5.64 7.08
C LEU A 139 -6.47 6.59 7.90
N MET A 140 -5.94 7.13 9.00
CA MET A 140 -6.68 8.05 9.86
C MET A 140 -7.07 9.33 9.13
N GLU A 141 -6.29 9.77 8.15
CA GLU A 141 -6.60 10.96 7.37
C GLU A 141 -7.77 10.76 6.40
N LEU A 142 -8.14 9.51 6.10
CA LEU A 142 -9.16 9.22 5.10
C LEU A 142 -10.59 9.38 5.64
N SER A 143 -10.82 9.12 6.93
CA SER A 143 -12.16 9.19 7.53
C SER A 143 -12.10 9.30 9.03
N GLU A 144 -13.19 9.83 9.64
CA GLU A 144 -13.35 9.87 11.10
C GLU A 144 -13.39 8.45 11.68
N HIS A 145 -14.02 7.52 10.98
CA HIS A 145 -14.08 6.11 11.39
C HIS A 145 -12.67 5.53 11.53
N ASN A 146 -11.81 5.77 10.56
CA ASN A 146 -10.42 5.32 10.60
C ASN A 146 -9.66 6.00 11.75
N GLU A 147 -9.88 7.29 11.97
CA GLU A 147 -9.24 8.01 13.06
C GLU A 147 -9.60 7.37 14.40
N GLU A 148 -10.88 7.11 14.65
CA GLU A 148 -11.32 6.45 15.87
C GLU A 148 -10.76 5.05 16.02
N MET A 149 -10.72 4.30 14.92
CA MET A 149 -10.25 2.91 14.92
C MET A 149 -8.76 2.80 15.26
N PHE A 150 -7.93 3.69 14.74
CA PHE A 150 -6.47 3.57 14.82
C PHE A 150 -5.79 4.56 15.77
N ARG A 151 -6.52 5.47 16.37
CA ARG A 151 -5.95 6.49 17.27
C ARG A 151 -5.14 5.85 18.40
N ASP A 152 -5.71 4.87 19.07
CA ASP A 152 -5.06 4.21 20.21
C ASP A 152 -3.87 3.35 19.76
N VAL A 153 -4.00 2.71 18.60
CA VAL A 153 -2.91 1.94 18.00
C VAL A 153 -1.70 2.85 17.74
N VAL A 154 -1.93 3.99 17.10
CA VAL A 154 -0.84 4.94 16.80
C VAL A 154 -0.24 5.51 18.10
N ALA A 155 -1.06 5.89 19.06
CA ALA A 155 -0.58 6.39 20.36
C ALA A 155 0.30 5.36 21.07
N SER A 156 -0.11 4.08 21.03
CA SER A 156 0.65 2.99 21.64
C SER A 156 1.98 2.77 20.91
N LEU A 157 1.99 2.80 19.59
CA LEU A 157 3.21 2.64 18.79
C LEU A 157 4.19 3.80 19.05
N GLU A 158 3.70 5.03 19.11
CA GLU A 158 4.51 6.21 19.39
C GLU A 158 5.14 6.15 20.78
N LYS A 159 4.36 5.74 21.79
CA LYS A 159 4.81 5.60 23.16
C LYS A 159 5.92 4.56 23.28
N ASN A 160 5.75 3.40 22.64
CA ASN A 160 6.76 2.35 22.65
C ASN A 160 8.03 2.77 21.93
N SER A 161 7.90 3.52 20.84
CA SER A 161 9.03 4.05 20.08
C SER A 161 9.80 5.11 20.86
N ALA A 162 9.10 6.00 21.59
CA ALA A 162 9.71 7.08 22.37
C ALA A 162 10.37 6.60 23.68
N GLY A 163 9.97 5.45 24.18
CA GLY A 163 10.49 4.87 25.43
C GLY A 163 11.80 4.12 25.29
N ARG A 164 12.49 4.23 24.19
CA ARG A 164 13.74 3.50 23.92
C ARG A 164 14.93 4.40 23.78
#